data_22662db6982c906070df98c50dc8136a
#
_entry.id   22662db6982c906070df98c50dc8136a
#
_cell.length_a   1.000
_cell.length_b   1.000
_cell.length_c   1.000
_cell.angle_alpha   90.00
_cell.angle_beta   90.00
_cell.angle_gamma   90.00
#
_symmetry.space_group_name_H-M   'P 1'
#
loop_
_entity.id
_entity.type
_entity.pdbx_description
1 polymer ?
#
loop_
_entity_poly.entity_id
_entity_poly.type
_entity_poly.pdbx_seq_one_letter_code
_entity_poly.pdbx_strand_id
1 'polypeptide(L)'
;MKGFLFAIILLFWAALVPAAATADVTEVPSATQDRSDTNVESDDDAVRRLLALFRAAQLSLSEAMAIAERLHDGSRTAQIRFDVSGDRGYRVRTVKDNHVWENTIDAKTGRVVDQETVFALTQLSDADRSNIVALRSVRQELSDAVLVAEKAAPGKALGGGLMREDGKLNFVVAIVSDDHLKEVMLEPPVVGRQGSTSSRFKHVGPSK
;
A
#
# COMPACT_ATOMS: atom_id res chain seq x y z
N MET A 1 23.76 10.33 -8.45
CA MET A 1 22.36 10.25 -8.80
C MET A 1 21.71 9.16 -7.94
N LYS A 2 21.55 9.38 -6.60
CA LYS A 2 21.02 8.39 -5.64
C LYS A 2 20.00 9.00 -4.66
N GLY A 3 19.46 10.19 -4.95
CA GLY A 3 18.61 10.93 -4.01
C GLY A 3 17.12 11.04 -4.36
N PHE A 4 16.65 10.43 -5.46
CA PHE A 4 15.29 10.70 -5.98
C PHE A 4 14.24 9.63 -5.63
N LEU A 5 14.64 8.45 -5.12
CA LEU A 5 13.70 7.36 -4.85
C LEU A 5 12.98 7.49 -3.50
N PHE A 6 13.55 8.21 -2.54
CA PHE A 6 12.95 8.36 -1.21
C PHE A 6 11.66 9.21 -1.17
N ALA A 7 11.49 10.10 -2.15
CA ALA A 7 10.33 11.00 -2.20
C ALA A 7 9.05 10.31 -2.70
N ILE A 8 9.16 9.21 -3.43
CA ILE A 8 8.02 8.57 -4.10
C ILE A 8 7.14 7.77 -3.12
N ILE A 9 7.73 7.13 -2.11
CA ILE A 9 6.97 6.34 -1.11
C ILE A 9 6.16 7.25 -0.18
N LEU A 10 6.64 8.46 0.10
CA LEU A 10 5.92 9.45 0.92
C LEU A 10 4.89 10.26 0.15
N LEU A 11 5.05 10.42 -1.18
CA LEU A 11 4.16 11.23 -2.02
C LEU A 11 2.85 10.53 -2.45
N PHE A 12 2.75 9.22 -2.32
CA PHE A 12 1.50 8.49 -2.61
C PHE A 12 0.37 8.72 -1.58
N TRP A 13 0.60 9.62 -0.63
CA TRP A 13 -0.30 9.88 0.50
C TRP A 13 -0.75 11.33 0.58
N ALA A 14 -1.13 11.91 -0.54
CA ALA A 14 -1.93 13.14 -0.49
C ALA A 14 -3.24 12.81 0.25
N ALA A 15 -3.28 13.23 1.52
CA ALA A 15 -4.46 13.15 2.35
C ALA A 15 -5.62 13.80 1.62
N LEU A 16 -6.70 13.09 1.46
CA LEU A 16 -7.99 13.67 1.15
C LEU A 16 -8.45 14.41 2.41
N VAL A 17 -8.04 15.67 2.53
CA VAL A 17 -8.60 16.59 3.53
C VAL A 17 -9.93 17.08 2.95
N PRO A 18 -11.08 16.86 3.63
CA PRO A 18 -12.31 17.47 3.19
C PRO A 18 -12.17 18.99 3.31
N ALA A 19 -12.41 19.70 2.22
CA ALA A 19 -12.48 21.15 2.18
C ALA A 19 -13.64 21.61 3.06
N ALA A 20 -13.34 22.16 4.23
CA ALA A 20 -14.28 22.93 5.01
C ALA A 20 -14.31 24.38 4.47
N ALA A 21 -15.51 24.85 4.32
CA ALA A 21 -15.89 26.12 3.71
C ALA A 21 -15.17 27.34 4.28
N THR A 22 -14.91 28.26 3.36
CA THR A 22 -14.46 29.61 3.59
C THR A 22 -15.45 30.45 4.40
N ALA A 23 -14.96 31.15 5.41
CA ALA A 23 -15.60 32.33 5.96
C ALA A 23 -14.57 33.46 6.07
N ASP A 24 -14.86 34.45 5.31
CA ASP A 24 -14.68 35.90 5.43
C ASP A 24 -13.50 36.51 6.21
N VAL A 25 -12.86 37.42 5.50
CA VAL A 25 -11.71 38.23 5.86
C VAL A 25 -12.14 39.36 6.82
N THR A 26 -11.44 39.52 7.93
CA THR A 26 -11.30 40.81 8.60
C THR A 26 -9.85 41.02 8.97
N GLU A 27 -9.29 42.07 8.41
CA GLU A 27 -7.94 42.60 8.59
C GLU A 27 -7.78 43.17 9.99
N VAL A 28 -6.76 42.80 10.77
CA VAL A 28 -6.27 43.51 11.94
C VAL A 28 -4.75 43.32 12.12
N PRO A 29 -4.02 44.29 12.67
CA PRO A 29 -2.65 44.63 12.27
C PRO A 29 -1.56 43.87 13.01
N SER A 30 -0.39 43.97 12.42
CA SER A 30 0.94 43.51 12.86
C SER A 30 1.20 43.60 14.37
N ALA A 31 1.45 42.46 14.98
CA ALA A 31 2.17 42.38 16.24
C ALA A 31 3.17 41.21 16.16
N THR A 32 4.42 41.56 16.21
CA THR A 32 5.58 40.83 16.76
C THR A 32 5.61 39.32 16.53
N GLN A 33 6.43 38.91 15.58
CA GLN A 33 6.92 37.55 15.41
C GLN A 33 7.59 37.08 16.69
N ASP A 34 6.83 36.39 17.52
CA ASP A 34 7.38 35.41 18.46
C ASP A 34 7.67 34.16 17.65
N ARG A 35 8.95 33.96 17.33
CA ARG A 35 9.43 32.69 16.73
C ARG A 35 9.28 31.64 17.79
N SER A 36 8.13 31.03 17.83
CA SER A 36 7.98 29.70 18.41
C SER A 36 8.89 28.79 17.59
N ASP A 37 10.01 28.40 18.17
CA ASP A 37 10.82 27.28 17.72
C ASP A 37 9.92 26.02 17.73
N THR A 38 9.12 25.85 16.70
CA THR A 38 8.55 24.56 16.36
C THR A 38 9.74 23.70 15.99
N ASN A 39 10.10 22.83 16.94
CA ASN A 39 11.12 21.82 16.79
C ASN A 39 10.73 20.97 15.56
N VAL A 40 11.20 21.36 14.38
CA VAL A 40 11.00 20.58 13.15
C VAL A 40 11.86 19.34 13.35
N GLU A 41 11.21 18.25 13.77
CA GLU A 41 11.84 16.93 13.83
C GLU A 41 12.52 16.70 12.48
N SER A 42 13.81 16.38 12.49
CA SER A 42 14.50 16.10 11.24
C SER A 42 13.93 14.84 10.61
N ASP A 43 13.89 14.76 9.29
CA ASP A 43 13.39 13.59 8.57
C ASP A 43 14.09 12.30 9.03
N ASP A 44 15.37 12.39 9.40
CA ASP A 44 16.17 11.28 9.93
C ASP A 44 15.67 10.81 11.31
N ASP A 45 15.22 11.72 12.18
CA ASP A 45 14.69 11.39 13.50
C ASP A 45 13.32 10.71 13.37
N ALA A 46 12.48 11.20 12.46
CA ALA A 46 11.20 10.60 12.16
C ALA A 46 11.34 9.16 11.60
N VAL A 47 12.30 8.94 10.70
CA VAL A 47 12.62 7.61 10.16
C VAL A 47 13.15 6.68 11.26
N ARG A 48 14.08 7.15 12.10
CA ARG A 48 14.60 6.35 13.21
C ARG A 48 13.50 5.95 14.18
N ARG A 49 12.60 6.86 14.51
CA ARG A 49 11.45 6.57 15.38
C ARG A 49 10.51 5.55 14.74
N LEU A 50 10.19 5.70 13.44
CA LEU A 50 9.40 4.72 12.69
C LEU A 50 10.02 3.33 12.78
N LEU A 51 11.31 3.20 12.49
CA LEU A 51 12.01 1.92 12.50
C LEU A 51 12.05 1.29 13.90
N ALA A 52 12.27 2.09 14.95
CA ALA A 52 12.26 1.60 16.33
C ALA A 52 10.88 1.06 16.72
N LEU A 53 9.80 1.74 16.36
CA LEU A 53 8.43 1.31 16.63
C LEU A 53 8.05 0.07 15.83
N PHE A 54 8.45 0.01 14.56
CA PHE A 54 8.22 -1.16 13.71
C PHE A 54 8.94 -2.42 14.24
N ARG A 55 10.18 -2.28 14.71
CA ARG A 55 10.92 -3.41 15.33
C ARG A 55 10.26 -3.92 16.62
N ALA A 56 9.53 -3.08 17.32
CA ALA A 56 8.77 -3.45 18.51
C ALA A 56 7.41 -4.08 18.20
N ALA A 57 6.98 -4.09 16.93
CA ALA A 57 5.74 -4.73 16.50
C ALA A 57 5.84 -6.26 16.69
N GLN A 58 4.76 -6.85 17.20
CA GLN A 58 4.65 -8.31 17.42
C GLN A 58 3.92 -8.99 16.27
N LEU A 59 3.05 -8.24 15.59
CA LEU A 59 2.28 -8.70 14.45
C LEU A 59 3.09 -8.49 13.16
N SER A 60 3.12 -9.48 12.30
CA SER A 60 3.69 -9.34 10.95
C SER A 60 2.74 -8.61 10.00
N LEU A 61 3.30 -8.09 8.90
CA LEU A 61 2.53 -7.45 7.84
C LEU A 61 1.47 -8.41 7.27
N SER A 62 1.86 -9.68 7.03
CA SER A 62 0.95 -10.70 6.48
C SER A 62 -0.20 -11.04 7.43
N GLU A 63 0.05 -11.10 8.73
CA GLU A 63 -1.01 -11.31 9.73
C GLU A 63 -1.97 -10.12 9.77
N ALA A 64 -1.47 -8.88 9.70
CA ALA A 64 -2.31 -7.69 9.65
C ALA A 64 -3.22 -7.68 8.40
N MET A 65 -2.68 -8.05 7.23
CA MET A 65 -3.48 -8.20 6.01
C MET A 65 -4.58 -9.25 6.18
N ALA A 66 -4.24 -10.42 6.71
CA ALA A 66 -5.20 -11.49 6.94
C ALA A 66 -6.30 -11.10 7.94
N ILE A 67 -5.99 -10.28 8.94
CA ILE A 67 -7.00 -9.73 9.87
C ILE A 67 -7.96 -8.82 9.11
N ALA A 68 -7.45 -7.85 8.34
CA ALA A 68 -8.27 -6.90 7.61
C ALA A 68 -9.16 -7.59 6.55
N GLU A 69 -8.63 -8.58 5.83
CA GLU A 69 -9.39 -9.34 4.82
C GLU A 69 -10.54 -10.15 5.43
N ARG A 70 -10.38 -10.64 6.67
CA ARG A 70 -11.46 -11.35 7.38
C ARG A 70 -12.61 -10.45 7.82
N LEU A 71 -12.42 -9.13 7.89
CA LEU A 71 -13.52 -8.20 8.20
C LEU A 71 -14.55 -8.14 7.07
N HIS A 72 -14.09 -8.37 5.83
CA HIS A 72 -14.92 -8.34 4.63
C HIS A 72 -14.60 -9.57 3.77
N ASP A 73 -15.34 -10.64 3.98
CA ASP A 73 -15.12 -11.94 3.31
C ASP A 73 -14.99 -11.78 1.78
N GLY A 74 -13.90 -12.35 1.24
CA GLY A 74 -13.54 -12.25 -0.18
C GLY A 74 -12.98 -10.88 -0.61
N SER A 75 -12.64 -9.99 0.33
CA SER A 75 -11.85 -8.80 0.03
C SER A 75 -10.38 -9.16 -0.16
N ARG A 76 -9.64 -8.30 -0.87
CA ARG A 76 -8.21 -8.42 -1.13
C ARG A 76 -7.48 -7.19 -0.67
N THR A 77 -6.29 -7.34 -0.12
CA THR A 77 -5.47 -6.20 0.27
C THR A 77 -4.87 -5.52 -0.97
N ALA A 78 -5.15 -4.22 -1.10
CA ALA A 78 -4.56 -3.37 -2.13
C ALA A 78 -3.36 -2.57 -1.62
N GLN A 79 -3.32 -2.28 -0.32
CA GLN A 79 -2.26 -1.51 0.31
C GLN A 79 -2.18 -1.80 1.80
N ILE A 80 -0.96 -1.81 2.33
CA ILE A 80 -0.68 -1.88 3.76
C ILE A 80 0.55 -1.06 4.09
N ARG A 81 0.54 -0.37 5.23
CA ARG A 81 1.70 0.33 5.76
C ARG A 81 1.72 0.28 7.28
N PHE A 82 2.90 0.35 7.84
CA PHE A 82 3.06 0.64 9.26
C PHE A 82 2.89 2.15 9.49
N ASP A 83 1.97 2.53 10.38
CA ASP A 83 1.66 3.92 10.71
C ASP A 83 2.07 4.21 12.15
N VAL A 84 2.73 5.34 12.36
CA VAL A 84 3.20 5.81 13.68
C VAL A 84 2.41 7.02 14.17
N SER A 85 1.54 7.59 13.32
CA SER A 85 0.65 8.67 13.67
C SER A 85 -0.57 8.09 14.40
N GLY A 86 -0.82 8.50 15.64
CA GLY A 86 -1.92 8.00 16.45
C GLY A 86 -1.66 6.61 17.05
N ASP A 87 -2.62 5.71 16.90
CA ASP A 87 -2.49 4.33 17.37
C ASP A 87 -1.49 3.57 16.46
N ARG A 88 -0.41 3.10 17.07
CA ARG A 88 0.71 2.46 16.40
C ARG A 88 0.27 1.13 15.81
N GLY A 89 0.13 1.05 14.50
CA GLY A 89 -0.37 -0.14 13.88
C GLY A 89 -0.17 -0.18 12.37
N TYR A 90 -0.78 -1.18 11.78
CA TYR A 90 -0.83 -1.33 10.32
C TYR A 90 -2.13 -0.72 9.80
N ARG A 91 -2.02 0.27 8.93
CA ARG A 91 -3.15 0.77 8.16
C ARG A 91 -3.27 -0.06 6.90
N VAL A 92 -4.39 -0.77 6.79
CA VAL A 92 -4.67 -1.73 5.72
C VAL A 92 -5.85 -1.26 4.90
N ARG A 93 -5.67 -1.23 3.59
CA ARG A 93 -6.73 -0.95 2.63
C ARG A 93 -7.08 -2.22 1.90
N THR A 94 -8.31 -2.70 2.10
CA THR A 94 -8.86 -3.87 1.41
C THR A 94 -9.91 -3.45 0.40
N VAL A 95 -10.10 -4.27 -0.66
CA VAL A 95 -11.02 -3.98 -1.75
C VAL A 95 -11.85 -5.20 -2.11
N LYS A 96 -13.13 -4.98 -2.39
CA LYS A 96 -14.02 -5.97 -2.98
C LYS A 96 -15.07 -5.24 -3.82
N ASP A 97 -15.29 -5.69 -5.03
CA ASP A 97 -16.19 -5.04 -5.96
C ASP A 97 -15.89 -3.54 -6.11
N ASN A 98 -16.82 -2.66 -5.78
CA ASN A 98 -16.66 -1.21 -5.86
C ASN A 98 -16.42 -0.54 -4.50
N HIS A 99 -16.17 -1.33 -3.45
CA HIS A 99 -15.93 -0.83 -2.10
C HIS A 99 -14.46 -0.99 -1.72
N VAL A 100 -13.97 0.00 -1.00
CA VAL A 100 -12.64 0.04 -0.41
C VAL A 100 -12.80 0.34 1.06
N TRP A 101 -12.23 -0.50 1.92
CA TRP A 101 -12.22 -0.32 3.37
C TRP A 101 -10.80 -0.01 3.82
N GLU A 102 -10.67 0.93 4.73
CA GLU A 102 -9.42 1.22 5.41
C GLU A 102 -9.59 0.97 6.90
N ASN A 103 -8.76 0.10 7.43
CA ASN A 103 -8.75 -0.32 8.83
C ASN A 103 -7.35 -0.13 9.42
N THR A 104 -7.27 0.24 10.70
CA THR A 104 -6.03 0.24 11.46
C THR A 104 -6.00 -0.99 12.35
N ILE A 105 -4.94 -1.79 12.25
CA ILE A 105 -4.70 -3.00 13.04
C ILE A 105 -3.56 -2.71 14.01
N ASP A 106 -3.83 -2.78 15.31
CA ASP A 106 -2.80 -2.59 16.34
C ASP A 106 -1.67 -3.60 16.18
N ALA A 107 -0.43 -3.11 16.07
CA ALA A 107 0.74 -3.93 15.76
C ALA A 107 1.20 -4.86 16.87
N LYS A 108 0.64 -4.74 18.09
CA LYS A 108 0.94 -5.63 19.21
C LYS A 108 -0.14 -6.66 19.45
N THR A 109 -1.40 -6.24 19.37
CA THR A 109 -2.54 -7.07 19.79
C THR A 109 -3.29 -7.68 18.63
N GLY A 110 -3.12 -7.16 17.41
CA GLY A 110 -3.89 -7.56 16.23
C GLY A 110 -5.36 -7.11 16.29
N ARG A 111 -5.72 -6.22 17.21
CA ARG A 111 -7.08 -5.68 17.29
C ARG A 111 -7.27 -4.60 16.24
N VAL A 112 -8.48 -4.52 15.70
CA VAL A 112 -8.90 -3.36 14.92
C VAL A 112 -9.05 -2.20 15.89
N VAL A 113 -8.33 -1.11 15.61
CA VAL A 113 -8.41 0.16 16.33
C VAL A 113 -8.94 1.19 15.35
N ASP A 114 -9.54 2.24 15.87
CA ASP A 114 -10.25 3.26 15.09
C ASP A 114 -11.54 2.78 14.39
N GLN A 115 -12.28 3.76 13.92
CA GLN A 115 -13.46 3.52 13.09
C GLN A 115 -13.02 3.19 11.67
N GLU A 116 -13.54 2.09 11.11
CA GLU A 116 -13.37 1.75 9.72
C GLU A 116 -13.81 2.89 8.81
N THR A 117 -12.97 3.19 7.81
CA THR A 117 -13.34 4.16 6.76
C THR A 117 -13.69 3.41 5.48
N VAL A 118 -14.84 3.75 4.89
CA VAL A 118 -15.33 3.12 3.65
C VAL A 118 -15.35 4.14 2.54
N PHE A 119 -14.80 3.76 1.39
CA PHE A 119 -14.77 4.58 0.19
C PHE A 119 -15.41 3.83 -0.98
N ALA A 120 -16.11 4.55 -1.84
CA ALA A 120 -16.41 4.05 -3.18
C ALA A 120 -15.16 4.21 -4.07
N LEU A 121 -14.96 3.32 -5.06
CA LEU A 121 -13.84 3.44 -6.01
C LEU A 121 -13.79 4.81 -6.71
N THR A 122 -14.93 5.44 -6.91
CA THR A 122 -15.05 6.76 -7.55
C THR A 122 -14.50 7.90 -6.71
N GLN A 123 -14.28 7.69 -5.41
CA GLN A 123 -13.71 8.67 -4.48
C GLN A 123 -12.19 8.61 -4.42
N LEU A 124 -11.59 7.59 -5.02
CA LEU A 124 -10.14 7.42 -5.08
C LEU A 124 -9.54 8.25 -6.21
N SER A 125 -8.23 8.48 -6.11
CA SER A 125 -7.44 9.03 -7.22
C SER A 125 -7.55 8.15 -8.47
N ASP A 126 -7.33 8.72 -9.65
CA ASP A 126 -7.35 7.95 -10.90
C ASP A 126 -6.28 6.85 -10.91
N ALA A 127 -5.12 7.11 -10.30
CA ALA A 127 -4.03 6.14 -10.17
C ALA A 127 -4.44 4.97 -9.28
N ASP A 128 -4.96 5.22 -8.08
CA ASP A 128 -5.41 4.18 -7.14
C ASP A 128 -6.53 3.34 -7.73
N ARG A 129 -7.51 4.01 -8.35
CA ARG A 129 -8.62 3.33 -9.03
C ARG A 129 -8.12 2.42 -10.14
N SER A 130 -7.17 2.89 -10.96
CA SER A 130 -6.56 2.12 -12.03
C SER A 130 -5.80 0.91 -11.50
N ASN A 131 -5.05 1.06 -10.40
CA ASN A 131 -4.33 -0.02 -9.74
C ASN A 131 -5.28 -1.09 -9.20
N ILE A 132 -6.35 -0.67 -8.51
CA ILE A 132 -7.36 -1.59 -7.96
C ILE A 132 -8.11 -2.34 -9.08
N VAL A 133 -8.45 -1.67 -10.17
CA VAL A 133 -9.07 -2.32 -11.32
C VAL A 133 -8.13 -3.37 -11.94
N ALA A 134 -6.84 -3.06 -12.05
CA ALA A 134 -5.84 -3.99 -12.55
C ALA A 134 -5.63 -5.20 -11.61
N LEU A 135 -5.74 -5.02 -10.29
CA LEU A 135 -5.64 -6.10 -9.31
C LEU A 135 -6.65 -7.23 -9.58
N ARG A 136 -7.83 -6.91 -10.14
CA ARG A 136 -8.86 -7.91 -10.48
C ARG A 136 -8.41 -8.92 -11.55
N SER A 137 -7.47 -8.54 -12.40
CA SER A 137 -6.91 -9.39 -13.46
C SER A 137 -5.76 -10.28 -13.00
N VAL A 138 -5.33 -10.14 -11.75
CA VAL A 138 -4.20 -10.85 -11.15
C VAL A 138 -4.71 -11.81 -10.09
N ARG A 139 -4.19 -13.04 -10.06
CA ARG A 139 -4.53 -14.04 -9.02
C ARG A 139 -3.68 -13.93 -7.77
N GLN A 140 -2.46 -13.43 -7.93
CA GLN A 140 -1.52 -13.31 -6.83
C GLN A 140 -1.99 -12.24 -5.85
N GLU A 141 -1.89 -12.53 -4.56
CA GLU A 141 -2.22 -11.61 -3.48
C GLU A 141 -1.02 -10.75 -3.09
N LEU A 142 -1.27 -9.58 -2.48
CA LEU A 142 -0.19 -8.75 -1.96
C LEU A 142 0.61 -9.48 -0.87
N SER A 143 -0.03 -10.34 -0.07
CA SER A 143 0.63 -11.19 0.92
C SER A 143 1.65 -12.15 0.31
N ASP A 144 1.36 -12.72 -0.87
CA ASP A 144 2.32 -13.57 -1.60
C ASP A 144 3.54 -12.75 -2.04
N ALA A 145 3.28 -11.53 -2.56
CA ALA A 145 4.35 -10.63 -2.97
C ALA A 145 5.25 -10.22 -1.78
N VAL A 146 4.67 -9.97 -0.61
CA VAL A 146 5.42 -9.70 0.63
C VAL A 146 6.33 -10.87 0.99
N LEU A 147 5.82 -12.11 0.97
CA LEU A 147 6.63 -13.30 1.27
C LEU A 147 7.78 -13.50 0.28
N VAL A 148 7.55 -13.21 -1.01
CA VAL A 148 8.60 -13.27 -2.04
C VAL A 148 9.65 -12.19 -1.80
N ALA A 149 9.23 -10.97 -1.48
CA ALA A 149 10.11 -9.84 -1.23
C ALA A 149 11.00 -10.08 0.00
N GLU A 150 10.45 -10.59 1.10
CA GLU A 150 11.20 -10.93 2.32
C GLU A 150 12.20 -12.06 2.12
N LYS A 151 11.93 -12.98 1.18
CA LYS A 151 12.90 -14.02 0.78
C LYS A 151 14.00 -13.48 -0.14
N ALA A 152 13.67 -12.51 -0.99
CA ALA A 152 14.60 -11.94 -1.96
C ALA A 152 15.54 -10.90 -1.34
N ALA A 153 15.10 -10.19 -0.31
CA ALA A 153 15.88 -9.18 0.40
C ALA A 153 15.89 -9.49 1.90
N PRO A 154 17.08 -9.55 2.55
CA PRO A 154 17.11 -9.77 3.99
C PRO A 154 16.42 -8.60 4.70
N GLY A 155 15.48 -8.92 5.60
CA GLY A 155 14.74 -7.90 6.35
C GLY A 155 13.26 -8.24 6.54
N LYS A 156 12.50 -7.29 7.06
CA LYS A 156 11.06 -7.41 7.29
C LYS A 156 10.31 -6.37 6.46
N ALA A 157 9.17 -6.74 5.92
CA ALA A 157 8.31 -5.84 5.17
C ALA A 157 7.64 -4.81 6.10
N LEU A 158 7.88 -3.52 5.83
CA LEU A 158 7.30 -2.36 6.51
C LEU A 158 5.93 -1.98 5.91
N GLY A 159 5.76 -2.24 4.63
CA GLY A 159 4.56 -1.91 3.89
C GLY A 159 4.60 -2.48 2.48
N GLY A 160 3.46 -2.42 1.81
CA GLY A 160 3.33 -2.85 0.42
C GLY A 160 2.08 -2.27 -0.23
N GLY A 161 2.05 -2.29 -1.54
CA GLY A 161 0.94 -1.76 -2.31
C GLY A 161 1.05 -2.08 -3.80
N LEU A 162 0.19 -1.42 -4.55
CA LEU A 162 0.07 -1.57 -5.99
C LEU A 162 0.61 -0.35 -6.69
N MET A 163 1.39 -0.55 -7.74
CA MET A 163 1.86 0.51 -8.63
C MET A 163 1.77 0.09 -10.07
N ARG A 164 1.42 1.02 -10.96
CA ARG A 164 1.53 0.79 -12.40
C ARG A 164 2.76 1.49 -12.95
N GLU A 165 3.57 0.72 -13.65
CA GLU A 165 4.71 1.22 -14.39
C GLU A 165 4.67 0.64 -15.81
N ASP A 166 4.85 1.46 -16.83
CA ASP A 166 4.76 1.08 -18.23
C ASP A 166 3.48 0.31 -18.61
N GLY A 167 2.36 0.68 -17.98
CA GLY A 167 1.07 0.05 -18.20
C GLY A 167 0.87 -1.30 -17.48
N LYS A 168 1.88 -1.84 -16.81
CA LYS A 168 1.85 -3.08 -16.06
C LYS A 168 1.60 -2.82 -14.58
N LEU A 169 0.83 -3.71 -13.95
CA LEU A 169 0.66 -3.70 -12.50
C LEU A 169 1.86 -4.37 -11.84
N ASN A 170 2.41 -3.72 -10.83
CA ASN A 170 3.44 -4.26 -9.97
C ASN A 170 2.98 -4.25 -8.51
N PHE A 171 3.40 -5.25 -7.74
CA PHE A 171 3.43 -5.17 -6.29
C PHE A 171 4.74 -4.52 -5.86
N VAL A 172 4.64 -3.50 -5.02
CA VAL A 172 5.78 -2.80 -4.45
C VAL A 172 5.80 -3.08 -2.97
N VAL A 173 6.94 -3.59 -2.46
CA VAL A 173 7.12 -3.93 -1.05
C VAL A 173 8.33 -3.20 -0.50
N ALA A 174 8.14 -2.45 0.58
CA ALA A 174 9.22 -1.79 1.31
C ALA A 174 9.76 -2.73 2.38
N ILE A 175 11.03 -3.09 2.30
CA ILE A 175 11.74 -3.97 3.23
C ILE A 175 12.67 -3.14 4.11
N VAL A 176 12.61 -3.34 5.41
CA VAL A 176 13.59 -2.83 6.38
C VAL A 176 14.68 -3.87 6.57
N SER A 177 15.91 -3.52 6.21
CA SER A 177 17.11 -4.34 6.44
C SER A 177 18.10 -3.50 7.22
N ASP A 178 18.37 -3.88 8.46
CA ASP A 178 19.15 -3.08 9.41
C ASP A 178 18.55 -1.66 9.55
N ASP A 179 19.26 -0.61 9.18
CA ASP A 179 18.80 0.77 9.21
C ASP A 179 18.45 1.32 7.81
N HIS A 180 18.31 0.43 6.82
CA HIS A 180 18.06 0.79 5.44
C HIS A 180 16.69 0.31 4.97
N LEU A 181 16.03 1.14 4.18
CA LEU A 181 14.84 0.78 3.44
C LEU A 181 15.24 0.32 2.04
N LYS A 182 14.70 -0.82 1.62
CA LYS A 182 14.81 -1.34 0.25
C LYS A 182 13.42 -1.49 -0.33
N GLU A 183 13.29 -1.15 -1.59
CA GLU A 183 12.07 -1.39 -2.35
C GLU A 183 12.27 -2.62 -3.24
N VAL A 184 11.30 -3.52 -3.18
CA VAL A 184 11.23 -4.71 -4.04
C VAL A 184 9.98 -4.59 -4.90
N MET A 185 10.17 -4.57 -6.20
CA MET A 185 9.09 -4.52 -7.18
C MET A 185 8.91 -5.90 -7.80
N LEU A 186 7.67 -6.39 -7.84
CA LEU A 186 7.31 -7.72 -8.34
C LEU A 186 6.19 -7.60 -9.36
N GLU A 187 6.45 -7.99 -10.61
CA GLU A 187 5.42 -8.10 -11.64
C GLU A 187 4.63 -9.40 -11.42
N PRO A 188 3.33 -9.34 -11.10
CA PRO A 188 2.53 -10.55 -10.93
C PRO A 188 2.30 -11.23 -12.27
N PRO A 189 2.25 -12.58 -12.33
CA PRO A 189 1.91 -13.28 -13.55
C PRO A 189 0.49 -12.92 -13.99
N VAL A 190 0.38 -12.39 -15.19
CA VAL A 190 -0.93 -12.12 -15.81
C VAL A 190 -1.57 -13.45 -16.13
N VAL A 191 -2.84 -13.63 -15.74
CA VAL A 191 -3.64 -14.79 -16.18
C VAL A 191 -3.81 -14.69 -17.68
N GLY A 192 -2.89 -15.31 -18.44
CA GLY A 192 -3.02 -15.39 -19.88
C GLY A 192 -4.34 -16.07 -20.22
N ARG A 193 -5.12 -15.46 -21.13
CA ARG A 193 -6.12 -16.23 -21.87
C ARG A 193 -5.39 -17.47 -22.38
N GLN A 194 -5.75 -18.67 -21.90
CA GLN A 194 -5.32 -19.90 -22.51
C GLN A 194 -5.75 -19.83 -23.98
N GLY A 195 -4.77 -19.54 -24.84
CA GLY A 195 -4.97 -19.65 -26.27
C GLY A 195 -5.43 -21.05 -26.53
N SER A 196 -6.65 -21.24 -27.02
CA SER A 196 -7.15 -22.51 -27.48
C SER A 196 -6.19 -22.96 -28.59
N THR A 197 -5.25 -23.81 -28.25
CA THR A 197 -4.47 -24.59 -29.23
C THR A 197 -5.45 -25.54 -29.87
N SER A 198 -6.09 -25.04 -30.93
CA SER A 198 -6.80 -25.86 -31.88
C SER A 198 -5.76 -26.81 -32.50
N SER A 199 -5.60 -28.00 -31.93
CA SER A 199 -4.85 -29.08 -32.55
C SER A 199 -5.60 -29.49 -33.82
N ARG A 200 -5.18 -28.91 -34.95
CA ARG A 200 -5.61 -29.32 -36.25
C ARG A 200 -4.94 -30.66 -36.53
N PHE A 201 -5.59 -31.76 -36.09
CA PHE A 201 -5.22 -33.08 -36.54
C PHE A 201 -5.43 -33.15 -38.03
N LYS A 202 -4.33 -33.12 -38.81
CA LYS A 202 -4.29 -33.43 -40.22
C LYS A 202 -4.46 -34.95 -40.36
N HIS A 203 -5.65 -35.38 -40.74
CA HIS A 203 -5.93 -36.77 -41.11
C HIS A 203 -5.20 -37.04 -42.41
N VAL A 204 -4.12 -37.81 -42.36
CA VAL A 204 -3.47 -38.39 -43.56
C VAL A 204 -4.20 -39.69 -43.88
N GLY A 205 -5.02 -39.67 -44.94
CA GLY A 205 -5.65 -40.85 -45.46
C GLY A 205 -4.64 -41.77 -46.17
N PRO A 206 -4.89 -43.10 -46.21
CA PRO A 206 -4.00 -44.06 -46.82
C PRO A 206 -4.06 -43.95 -48.35
N SER A 207 -2.89 -43.81 -48.99
CA SER A 207 -2.72 -44.00 -50.43
C SER A 207 -2.80 -45.48 -50.81
N LYS A 208 -3.63 -45.78 -51.81
CA LYS A 208 -3.59 -47.03 -52.52
C LYS A 208 -2.46 -47.07 -53.56
#